data_a6a4f77177b1c99af58f7d7c5a46b6f6
#
_entry.id   a6a4f77177b1c99af58f7d7c5a46b6f6
#
_cell.length_a   1.000
_cell.length_b   1.000
_cell.length_c   1.000
_cell.angle_alpha   90.00
_cell.angle_beta   90.00
_cell.angle_gamma   90.00
#
_symmetry.space_group_name_H-M   'P 1'
#
loop_
_entity.id
_entity.type
_entity.pdbx_description
1 polymer ?
#
loop_
_entity_poly.entity_id
_entity_poly.type
_entity_poly.pdbx_seq_one_letter_code
_entity_poly.pdbx_strand_id
1 'polypeptide(L)'
;MKYSDIIQTNTYKTSVVPIEMEYNGKTYKGEGKPLTNTCIEGVCFELDITLNNEHLGVIRCEKDGWKMSSISDQSFINAIGQEISLWYE
;
A
#
# COMPACT_ATOMS: atom_id res chain seq x y z
N MET A 1 17.99 -5.22 -13.04
CA MET A 1 18.00 -5.68 -12.25
C MET A 1 18.10 -5.94 -12.11
N LYS A 2 18.21 -6.20 -12.07
CA LYS A 2 18.26 -6.67 -11.41
C LYS A 2 18.02 -7.08 -10.82
N TYR A 3 17.58 -7.45 -10.69
CA TYR A 3 17.43 -8.05 -9.68
C TYR A 3 17.74 -9.03 -9.52
N SER A 4 18.22 -9.43 -9.69
CA SER A 4 18.62 -10.34 -9.37
C SER A 4 18.74 -10.74 -9.03
N ASP A 5 18.87 -10.83 -8.99
CA ASP A 5 19.06 -11.23 -8.44
C ASP A 5 18.63 -11.29 -7.87
N ILE A 6 18.39 -11.57 -8.04
CA ILE A 6 17.72 -11.68 -7.31
C ILE A 6 17.00 -12.49 -6.61
N ILE A 7 16.96 -13.49 -6.54
CA ILE A 7 16.63 -14.18 -5.53
C ILE A 7 15.86 -13.61 -4.53
N GLN A 8 16.23 -12.62 -4.08
CA GLN A 8 15.58 -11.86 -3.09
C GLN A 8 14.41 -11.13 -3.62
N THR A 9 14.03 -11.39 -4.81
CA THR A 9 12.90 -10.75 -5.42
C THR A 9 11.64 -10.90 -4.61
N ASN A 10 11.39 -12.10 -4.08
CA ASN A 10 10.18 -12.29 -3.28
C ASN A 10 10.18 -11.48 -2.01
N THR A 11 11.31 -11.44 -1.34
CA THR A 11 11.43 -10.63 -0.14
C THR A 11 11.20 -9.17 -0.45
N TYR A 12 11.76 -8.71 -1.56
CA TYR A 12 11.59 -7.33 -1.98
C TYR A 12 10.11 -6.99 -2.16
N LYS A 13 9.35 -7.90 -2.77
CA LYS A 13 7.96 -7.62 -3.10
C LYS A 13 7.04 -7.62 -1.89
N THR A 14 7.51 -8.11 -0.76
CA THR A 14 6.72 -8.03 0.47
C THR A 14 7.24 -6.95 1.40
N SER A 15 8.15 -6.10 0.92
CA SER A 15 8.68 -5.01 1.71
C SER A 15 7.64 -3.94 1.97
N VAL A 16 7.86 -3.19 3.04
CA VAL A 16 6.99 -2.07 3.38
C VAL A 16 6.94 -1.08 2.23
N VAL A 17 5.75 -0.62 1.91
CA VAL A 17 5.52 0.33 0.82
C VAL A 17 5.52 1.74 1.38
N PRO A 18 6.46 2.60 0.97
CA PRO A 18 6.45 3.99 1.46
C PRO A 18 5.30 4.74 0.80
N ILE A 19 4.63 5.56 1.59
CA ILE A 19 3.51 6.35 1.10
C ILE A 19 3.79 7.82 1.40
N GLU A 20 3.71 8.64 0.36
CA GLU A 20 3.88 10.07 0.50
C GLU A 20 2.92 10.73 -0.48
N MET A 21 1.95 11.47 0.05
CA MET A 21 0.92 12.04 -0.80
C MET A 21 0.37 13.31 -0.20
N GLU A 22 -0.29 14.09 -1.04
CA GLU A 22 -0.99 15.29 -0.61
C GLU A 22 -2.47 15.11 -0.91
N TYR A 23 -3.32 15.39 0.07
CA TYR A 23 -4.75 15.23 -0.09
C TYR A 23 -5.47 16.36 0.64
N ASN A 24 -6.29 17.11 -0.10
CA ASN A 24 -7.02 18.25 0.45
C ASN A 24 -6.11 19.27 1.12
N GLY A 25 -4.93 19.48 0.52
CA GLY A 25 -3.98 20.47 1.04
C GLY A 25 -3.15 20.01 2.22
N LYS A 26 -3.28 18.76 2.61
CA LYS A 26 -2.52 18.21 3.72
C LYS A 26 -1.58 17.12 3.23
N THR A 27 -0.36 17.12 3.75
CA THR A 27 0.64 16.14 3.35
C THR A 27 0.59 14.95 4.29
N TYR A 28 0.60 13.76 3.71
CA TYR A 28 0.59 12.50 4.45
C TYR A 28 1.82 11.71 4.12
N LYS A 29 2.53 11.26 5.14
CA LYS A 29 3.72 10.42 4.97
C LYS A 29 3.64 9.24 5.90
N GLY A 30 3.97 8.08 5.41
CA GLY A 30 3.95 6.88 6.21
C GLY A 30 4.25 5.67 5.39
N GLU A 31 3.56 4.59 5.70
CA GLU A 31 3.87 3.33 5.05
C GLU A 31 2.69 2.38 5.06
N GLY A 32 2.72 1.45 4.11
CA GLY A 32 1.80 0.33 4.08
C GLY A 32 2.58 -0.95 4.28
N LYS A 33 2.16 -1.76 5.24
CA LYS A 33 2.83 -3.01 5.55
C LYS A 33 2.06 -4.16 4.93
N PRO A 34 2.62 -4.82 3.90
CA PRO A 34 1.91 -5.93 3.25
C PRO A 34 1.65 -7.06 4.23
N LEU A 35 0.48 -7.66 4.11
CA LEU A 35 0.15 -8.84 4.88
C LEU A 35 0.59 -10.04 4.04
N THR A 36 1.61 -10.74 4.48
CA THR A 36 2.33 -11.70 3.64
C THR A 36 1.46 -12.80 3.07
N ASN A 37 0.40 -13.17 3.79
CA ASN A 37 -0.45 -14.26 3.32
C ASN A 37 -1.40 -13.82 2.19
N THR A 38 -1.37 -12.55 1.82
CA THR A 38 -2.23 -12.06 0.76
C THR A 38 -1.46 -11.62 -0.48
N CYS A 39 -0.14 -11.79 -0.48
CA CYS A 39 0.67 -11.39 -1.62
C CYS A 39 0.68 -12.47 -2.69
N ILE A 40 0.34 -12.10 -3.92
CA ILE A 40 0.32 -13.01 -5.05
C ILE A 40 1.13 -12.38 -6.17
N GLU A 41 2.15 -13.11 -6.63
CA GLU A 41 3.04 -12.66 -7.69
C GLU A 41 3.65 -11.29 -7.39
N GLY A 42 3.90 -11.04 -6.13
CA GLY A 42 4.55 -9.80 -5.72
C GLY A 42 3.60 -8.64 -5.49
N VAL A 43 2.32 -8.82 -5.76
CA VAL A 43 1.32 -7.80 -5.51
C VAL A 43 0.53 -8.21 -4.27
N CYS A 44 0.47 -7.32 -3.29
CA CYS A 44 -0.23 -7.60 -2.05
C CYS A 44 -1.61 -6.98 -2.10
N PHE A 45 -2.61 -7.76 -1.71
CA PHE A 45 -3.99 -7.31 -1.77
C PHE A 45 -4.46 -6.64 -0.48
N GLU A 46 -3.73 -6.83 0.61
CA GLU A 46 -4.06 -6.19 1.88
C GLU A 46 -2.81 -5.61 2.49
N LEU A 47 -2.88 -4.36 2.94
CA LEU A 47 -1.76 -3.69 3.57
C LEU A 47 -2.26 -2.94 4.80
N ASP A 48 -1.44 -2.95 5.84
CA ASP A 48 -1.75 -2.21 7.08
C ASP A 48 -1.15 -0.82 6.93
N ILE A 49 -1.99 0.21 7.00
CA ILE A 49 -1.61 1.58 6.66
C ILE A 49 -1.39 2.42 7.90
N THR A 50 -0.24 3.12 7.94
CA THR A 50 0.07 4.10 8.96
C THR A 50 0.53 5.37 8.25
N LEU A 51 -0.11 6.49 8.54
CA LEU A 51 0.24 7.78 7.96
C LEU A 51 0.36 8.81 9.07
N ASN A 52 1.40 9.63 9.00
CA ASN A 52 1.64 10.69 9.99
C ASN A 52 1.62 10.14 11.41
N ASN A 53 2.23 8.95 11.59
CA ASN A 53 2.32 8.27 12.89
C ASN A 53 0.97 7.83 13.43
N GLU A 54 -0.03 7.76 12.57
CA GLU A 54 -1.36 7.33 12.98
C GLU A 54 -1.74 6.06 12.23
N HIS A 55 -2.11 5.03 12.97
CA HIS A 55 -2.51 3.75 12.39
C HIS A 55 -3.92 3.89 11.84
N LEU A 56 -4.08 3.67 10.55
CA LEU A 56 -5.37 3.87 9.89
C LEU A 56 -6.15 2.57 9.66
N GLY A 57 -5.47 1.44 9.67
CA GLY A 57 -6.14 0.17 9.43
C GLY A 57 -5.68 -0.48 8.14
N VAL A 58 -6.41 -1.48 7.71
CA VAL A 58 -6.02 -2.29 6.55
C VAL A 58 -6.75 -1.80 5.30
N ILE A 59 -5.97 -1.55 4.25
CA ILE A 59 -6.53 -1.25 2.93
C ILE A 59 -6.53 -2.53 2.12
N ARG A 60 -7.56 -2.72 1.33
CA ARG A 60 -7.72 -3.95 0.56
C ARG A 60 -7.96 -3.61 -0.89
N CYS A 61 -7.30 -4.32 -1.79
CA CYS A 61 -7.50 -4.17 -3.22
C CYS A 61 -8.52 -5.21 -3.67
N GLU A 62 -9.68 -4.74 -4.12
CA GLU A 62 -10.74 -5.62 -4.60
C GLU A 62 -11.00 -5.36 -6.07
N LYS A 63 -11.84 -6.18 -6.67
CA LYS A 63 -12.15 -6.07 -8.07
C LYS A 63 -12.61 -4.69 -8.48
N ASP A 64 -13.42 -4.08 -7.66
CA ASP A 64 -14.00 -2.76 -7.98
C ASP A 64 -13.26 -1.62 -7.30
N GLY A 65 -12.07 -1.87 -6.77
CA GLY A 65 -11.24 -0.78 -6.26
C GLY A 65 -10.72 -1.03 -4.86
N TRP A 66 -10.21 0.02 -4.27
CA TRP A 66 -9.61 -0.04 -2.94
C TRP A 66 -10.66 0.18 -1.87
N LYS A 67 -10.53 -0.55 -0.78
CA LYS A 67 -11.51 -0.49 0.32
C LYS A 67 -10.80 -0.42 1.67
N MET A 68 -11.36 0.33 2.59
CA MET A 68 -10.94 0.35 3.99
C MET A 68 -12.18 0.45 4.85
N SER A 69 -12.26 -0.39 5.88
CA SER A 69 -13.43 -0.35 6.75
C SER A 69 -13.37 0.78 7.78
N SER A 70 -12.16 1.25 8.06
CA SER A 70 -11.98 2.28 9.10
C SER A 70 -12.11 3.70 8.57
N ILE A 71 -12.19 3.87 7.26
CA ILE A 71 -12.25 5.19 6.63
C ILE A 71 -13.41 5.22 5.67
N SER A 72 -14.23 6.24 5.77
CA SER A 72 -15.41 6.35 4.91
C SER A 72 -15.18 7.19 3.66
N ASP A 73 -14.09 7.97 3.63
CA ASP A 73 -13.79 8.84 2.48
C ASP A 73 -13.13 8.03 1.37
N GLN A 74 -13.93 7.63 0.40
CA GLN A 74 -13.45 6.78 -0.68
C GLN A 74 -12.36 7.47 -1.50
N SER A 75 -12.43 8.78 -1.67
CA SER A 75 -11.40 9.52 -2.40
C SER A 75 -10.05 9.42 -1.70
N PHE A 76 -10.06 9.48 -0.39
CA PHE A 76 -8.83 9.35 0.41
C PHE A 76 -8.28 7.93 0.26
N ILE A 77 -9.16 6.93 0.33
CA ILE A 77 -8.77 5.53 0.16
C ILE A 77 -8.15 5.33 -1.22
N ASN A 78 -8.75 5.92 -2.25
CA ASN A 78 -8.23 5.80 -3.61
C ASN A 78 -6.86 6.44 -3.73
N ALA A 79 -6.64 7.55 -3.05
CA ALA A 79 -5.33 8.21 -3.08
C ALA A 79 -4.24 7.31 -2.51
N ILE A 80 -4.54 6.66 -1.39
CA ILE A 80 -3.59 5.72 -0.80
C ILE A 80 -3.34 4.57 -1.75
N GLY A 81 -4.40 4.02 -2.34
CA GLY A 81 -4.26 2.90 -3.28
C GLY A 81 -3.43 3.27 -4.48
N GLN A 82 -3.55 4.49 -4.95
CA GLN A 82 -2.76 4.99 -6.07
C GLN A 82 -1.27 4.92 -5.75
N GLU A 83 -0.88 5.35 -4.56
CA GLU A 83 0.52 5.31 -4.16
C GLU A 83 1.02 3.88 -4.08
N ILE A 84 0.19 2.98 -3.59
CA ILE A 84 0.56 1.57 -3.53
C ILE A 84 0.75 1.02 -4.94
N SER A 85 -0.15 1.35 -5.85
CA SER A 85 -0.05 0.87 -7.23
C SER A 85 1.23 1.36 -7.90
N LEU A 86 1.59 2.60 -7.66
CA LEU A 86 2.82 3.16 -8.23
C LEU A 86 4.05 2.43 -7.73
N TRP A 87 4.04 2.01 -6.48
CA TRP A 87 5.17 1.28 -5.91
C TRP A 87 5.37 -0.05 -6.61
N TYR A 88 4.28 -0.73 -6.96
CA TYR A 88 4.37 -2.05 -7.58
C TYR A 88 4.55 -1.99 -9.10
N GLU A 89 4.49 -0.83 -9.69
CA GLU A 89 4.82 -0.67 -11.10
C GLU A 89 6.33 -0.61 -11.31
#